data_1f08db41f092d3894e424d6943371101
#
_entry.id   1f08db41f092d3894e424d6943371101
#
_cell.length_a   1.000
_cell.length_b   1.000
_cell.length_c   1.000
_cell.angle_alpha   90.00
_cell.angle_beta   90.00
_cell.angle_gamma   90.00
#
_symmetry.space_group_name_H-M   'P 1'
#
loop_
_entity.id
_entity.type
_entity.pdbx_description
1 polymer ?
#
loop_
_entity_poly.entity_id
_entity_poly.type
_entity_poly.pdbx_seq_one_letter_code
_entity_poly.pdbx_strand_id
1 'polypeptide(L)'
;MENYRQIDLSAWTKFGEGGNGVTYVSLDEPDVILKINKPGLCTLEFVKHEYDVSKAVERLGIPVPKVYEIVRVGDDYATISERVKSKKSLSRICCDEPALTEAMAEVLCEHGKKLFSAQCDTQIFPSRKAQLTRALEKVRFISKKNRRILKEFARTIEDKTTCVHGDFQTGNIIRSGESYFWIDLDRFGYGDPMFDIGHLFLICNVYAPMKQVQDIFHMGEAQLRSFWVAFARAYTGEEDCSAFDHLAGKFACLDIVLRYEFQKPSLAEKLFFAFHISHLIKRYYLG
;
A
#
# COMPACT_ATOMS: atom_id res chain seq x y z
N MET A 1 -5.28 -2.42 34.17
CA MET A 1 -6.03 -2.61 32.90
C MET A 1 -6.25 -1.23 32.30
N GLU A 2 -5.82 -0.99 31.07
CA GLU A 2 -6.13 0.24 30.38
C GLU A 2 -7.65 0.37 30.24
N ASN A 3 -8.21 1.50 30.68
CA ASN A 3 -9.65 1.72 30.69
C ASN A 3 -10.01 2.48 29.39
N TYR A 4 -10.49 1.76 28.37
CA TYR A 4 -10.90 2.35 27.10
C TYR A 4 -12.31 2.92 27.22
N ARG A 5 -12.53 4.12 26.66
CA ARG A 5 -13.82 4.79 26.64
C ARG A 5 -14.84 3.95 25.86
N GLN A 6 -16.01 3.73 26.46
CA GLN A 6 -17.13 3.06 25.80
C GLN A 6 -17.88 4.05 24.90
N ILE A 7 -18.17 3.65 23.68
CA ILE A 7 -18.91 4.43 22.70
C ILE A 7 -20.34 3.90 22.59
N ASP A 8 -21.31 4.82 22.67
CA ASP A 8 -22.68 4.56 22.26
C ASP A 8 -22.87 4.94 20.79
N LEU A 9 -23.20 3.98 19.95
CA LEU A 9 -23.41 4.20 18.51
C LEU A 9 -24.61 5.07 18.18
N SER A 10 -25.53 5.33 19.12
CA SER A 10 -26.66 6.24 18.91
C SER A 10 -26.24 7.68 18.59
N ALA A 11 -25.03 8.09 19.02
CA ALA A 11 -24.43 9.38 18.71
C ALA A 11 -23.63 9.38 17.38
N TRP A 12 -23.71 8.31 16.58
CA TRP A 12 -22.91 8.14 15.38
C TRP A 12 -23.76 7.71 14.17
N THR A 13 -23.47 8.25 13.01
CA THR A 13 -24.13 7.86 11.75
C THR A 13 -23.17 7.08 10.86
N LYS A 14 -23.62 5.93 10.34
CA LYS A 14 -22.84 5.15 9.37
C LYS A 14 -22.51 6.01 8.16
N PHE A 15 -21.21 6.12 7.88
CA PHE A 15 -20.67 6.97 6.81
C PHE A 15 -20.18 6.15 5.61
N GLY A 16 -19.62 4.99 5.84
CA GLY A 16 -19.10 4.13 4.78
C GLY A 16 -18.75 2.74 5.26
N GLU A 17 -18.56 1.84 4.30
CA GLU A 17 -18.09 0.47 4.52
C GLU A 17 -17.04 0.14 3.49
N GLY A 18 -15.92 -0.39 3.93
CA GLY A 18 -14.79 -0.75 3.10
C GLY A 18 -14.34 -2.20 3.30
N GLY A 19 -13.22 -2.55 2.64
CA GLY A 19 -12.61 -3.87 2.71
C GLY A 19 -12.33 -4.33 4.14
N ASN A 20 -11.94 -3.43 5.04
CA ASN A 20 -11.45 -3.73 6.39
C ASN A 20 -12.42 -3.38 7.52
N GLY A 21 -13.57 -2.76 7.26
CA GLY A 21 -14.52 -2.41 8.32
C GLY A 21 -15.54 -1.35 7.92
N VAL A 22 -16.24 -0.83 8.93
CA VAL A 22 -17.29 0.18 8.82
C VAL A 22 -16.81 1.46 9.50
N THR A 23 -17.07 2.60 8.86
CA THR A 23 -16.80 3.92 9.43
C THR A 23 -18.09 4.66 9.76
N TYR A 24 -18.06 5.34 10.89
CA TYR A 24 -19.17 6.18 11.38
C TYR A 24 -18.65 7.60 11.59
N VAL A 25 -19.54 8.59 11.44
CA VAL A 25 -19.27 10.00 11.74
C VAL A 25 -20.01 10.35 13.01
N SER A 26 -19.36 11.07 13.92
CA SER A 26 -19.99 11.60 15.12
C SER A 26 -21.04 12.66 14.74
N LEU A 27 -22.18 12.65 15.43
CA LEU A 27 -23.21 13.67 15.31
C LEU A 27 -22.82 14.97 16.04
N ASP A 28 -22.05 14.85 17.13
CA ASP A 28 -21.61 15.97 17.96
C ASP A 28 -20.30 16.60 17.46
N GLU A 29 -19.39 15.74 16.95
CA GLU A 29 -18.08 16.14 16.45
C GLU A 29 -17.90 15.71 14.98
N PRO A 30 -18.40 16.49 14.00
CA PRO A 30 -18.44 16.06 12.59
C PRO A 30 -17.04 15.93 11.94
N ASP A 31 -15.98 16.30 12.65
CA ASP A 31 -14.59 16.23 12.19
C ASP A 31 -13.86 14.95 12.63
N VAL A 32 -14.56 14.06 13.33
CA VAL A 32 -14.00 12.75 13.72
C VAL A 32 -14.80 11.60 13.13
N ILE A 33 -14.11 10.50 12.89
CA ILE A 33 -14.70 9.22 12.49
C ILE A 33 -14.35 8.13 13.50
N LEU A 34 -15.28 7.22 13.69
CA LEU A 34 -15.09 5.95 14.38
C LEU A 34 -14.94 4.84 13.33
N LYS A 35 -13.83 4.11 13.36
CA LYS A 35 -13.59 2.94 12.52
C LYS A 35 -13.74 1.67 13.35
N ILE A 36 -14.71 0.84 12.99
CA ILE A 36 -14.91 -0.52 13.54
C ILE A 36 -14.45 -1.50 12.47
N ASN A 37 -13.46 -2.31 12.79
CA ASN A 37 -12.93 -3.32 11.86
C ASN A 37 -13.94 -4.48 11.67
N LYS A 38 -13.72 -5.33 10.66
CA LYS A 38 -14.53 -6.53 10.44
C LYS A 38 -14.42 -7.50 11.61
N PRO A 39 -15.43 -8.34 11.83
CA PRO A 39 -15.38 -9.40 12.83
C PRO A 39 -14.09 -10.21 12.74
N GLY A 40 -13.45 -10.45 13.88
CA GLY A 40 -12.13 -11.08 13.99
C GLY A 40 -10.93 -10.13 13.92
N LEU A 41 -11.12 -8.88 13.48
CA LEU A 41 -10.10 -7.81 13.47
C LEU A 41 -10.41 -6.71 14.50
N CYS A 42 -11.40 -6.90 15.37
CA CYS A 42 -11.80 -5.98 16.44
C CYS A 42 -11.10 -6.28 17.78
N THR A 43 -10.06 -7.09 17.78
CA THR A 43 -9.29 -7.38 18.99
C THR A 43 -8.43 -6.20 19.39
N LEU A 44 -8.17 -6.05 20.72
CA LEU A 44 -7.27 -4.99 21.21
C LEU A 44 -5.89 -5.05 20.53
N GLU A 45 -5.34 -6.24 20.34
CA GLU A 45 -4.02 -6.44 19.73
C GLU A 45 -4.00 -5.87 18.31
N PHE A 46 -5.00 -6.17 17.49
CA PHE A 46 -5.07 -5.70 16.12
C PHE A 46 -5.28 -4.19 16.06
N VAL A 47 -6.27 -3.66 16.78
CA VAL A 47 -6.61 -2.23 16.79
C VAL A 47 -5.47 -1.39 17.36
N LYS A 48 -4.79 -1.89 18.41
CA LYS A 48 -3.62 -1.24 18.98
C LYS A 48 -2.45 -1.22 18.00
N HIS A 49 -2.22 -2.29 17.26
CA HIS A 49 -1.20 -2.32 16.22
C HIS A 49 -1.45 -1.26 15.14
N GLU A 50 -2.68 -1.16 14.60
CA GLU A 50 -3.04 -0.11 13.62
C GLU A 50 -2.84 1.30 14.19
N TYR A 51 -3.25 1.51 15.45
CA TYR A 51 -3.09 2.77 16.15
C TYR A 51 -1.61 3.14 16.32
N ASP A 52 -0.79 2.22 16.83
CA ASP A 52 0.63 2.43 17.09
C ASP A 52 1.41 2.72 15.78
N VAL A 53 1.10 2.00 14.69
CA VAL A 53 1.65 2.24 13.36
C VAL A 53 1.30 3.65 12.88
N SER A 54 0.01 4.04 12.93
CA SER A 54 -0.43 5.37 12.49
C SER A 54 0.26 6.48 13.29
N LYS A 55 0.36 6.32 14.62
CA LYS A 55 1.07 7.27 15.49
C LYS A 55 2.57 7.33 15.21
N ALA A 56 3.18 6.20 14.89
CA ALA A 56 4.60 6.17 14.56
C ALA A 56 4.88 6.86 13.22
N VAL A 57 4.03 6.63 12.20
CA VAL A 57 4.15 7.29 10.90
C VAL A 57 3.90 8.81 11.00
N GLU A 58 2.91 9.24 11.80
CA GLU A 58 2.67 10.66 12.09
C GLU A 58 3.93 11.33 12.68
N ARG A 59 4.61 10.67 13.64
CA ARG A 59 5.84 11.18 14.26
C ARG A 59 7.02 11.33 13.28
N LEU A 60 7.02 10.60 12.19
CA LEU A 60 8.02 10.74 11.11
C LEU A 60 7.75 11.97 10.22
N GLY A 61 6.68 12.72 10.48
CA GLY A 61 6.28 13.87 9.66
C GLY A 61 5.63 13.50 8.32
N ILE A 62 5.28 12.23 8.13
CA ILE A 62 4.58 11.76 6.94
C ILE A 62 3.10 12.12 7.09
N PRO A 63 2.49 12.81 6.09
CA PRO A 63 1.10 13.20 6.16
C PRO A 63 0.16 11.99 6.16
N VAL A 64 -0.50 11.76 7.27
CA VAL A 64 -1.52 10.73 7.48
C VAL A 64 -2.69 11.32 8.26
N PRO A 65 -3.92 10.80 8.13
CA PRO A 65 -5.01 11.19 9.02
C PRO A 65 -4.66 10.90 10.48
N LYS A 66 -4.88 11.86 11.37
CA LYS A 66 -4.55 11.70 12.78
C LYS A 66 -5.42 10.63 13.43
N VAL A 67 -4.83 9.72 14.17
CA VAL A 67 -5.55 8.79 15.03
C VAL A 67 -5.51 9.32 16.45
N TYR A 68 -6.67 9.46 17.11
CA TYR A 68 -6.78 10.12 18.40
C TYR A 68 -6.73 9.13 19.55
N GLU A 69 -7.60 8.12 19.53
CA GLU A 69 -7.73 7.17 20.63
C GLU A 69 -8.24 5.79 20.18
N ILE A 70 -7.99 4.80 21.02
CA ILE A 70 -8.64 3.48 20.96
C ILE A 70 -9.83 3.52 21.89
N VAL A 71 -10.98 3.01 21.44
CA VAL A 71 -12.23 3.00 22.18
C VAL A 71 -12.87 1.61 22.13
N ARG A 72 -13.95 1.39 22.90
CA ARG A 72 -14.78 0.20 22.85
C ARG A 72 -16.16 0.50 22.29
N VAL A 73 -16.68 -0.44 21.51
CA VAL A 73 -18.06 -0.44 20.99
C VAL A 73 -18.65 -1.82 21.34
N GLY A 74 -19.38 -1.90 22.44
CA GLY A 74 -19.77 -3.20 23.02
C GLY A 74 -18.53 -3.97 23.45
N ASP A 75 -18.34 -5.17 22.90
CA ASP A 75 -17.18 -6.02 23.16
C ASP A 75 -16.00 -5.80 22.22
N ASP A 76 -16.20 -5.05 21.12
CA ASP A 76 -15.21 -4.79 20.10
C ASP A 76 -14.34 -3.57 20.44
N TYR A 77 -13.09 -3.58 19.96
CA TYR A 77 -12.22 -2.39 19.96
C TYR A 77 -12.30 -1.68 18.63
N ALA A 78 -12.17 -0.36 18.66
CA ALA A 78 -12.28 0.53 17.52
C ALA A 78 -11.33 1.73 17.67
N THR A 79 -11.15 2.51 16.61
CA THR A 79 -10.34 3.74 16.65
C THR A 79 -11.18 4.96 16.35
N ILE A 80 -10.91 6.07 17.05
CA ILE A 80 -11.37 7.41 16.67
C ILE A 80 -10.23 8.13 15.99
N SER A 81 -10.50 8.69 14.82
CA SER A 81 -9.53 9.39 13.99
C SER A 81 -10.11 10.61 13.30
N GLU A 82 -9.23 11.43 12.73
CA GLU A 82 -9.56 12.60 11.93
C GLU A 82 -10.45 12.20 10.73
N ARG A 83 -11.50 12.95 10.51
CA ARG A 83 -12.31 12.87 9.30
C ARG A 83 -11.70 13.74 8.21
N VAL A 84 -11.03 13.15 7.26
CA VAL A 84 -10.59 13.87 6.06
C VAL A 84 -11.82 14.14 5.19
N LYS A 85 -12.26 15.43 5.15
CA LYS A 85 -13.46 15.87 4.43
C LYS A 85 -13.20 15.94 2.91
N SER A 86 -14.25 15.72 2.11
CA SER A 86 -14.22 15.87 0.64
C SER A 86 -13.05 15.15 -0.03
N LYS A 87 -12.59 14.05 0.60
CA LYS A 87 -11.43 13.29 0.11
C LYS A 87 -11.73 12.57 -1.20
N LYS A 88 -10.74 12.59 -2.09
CA LYS A 88 -10.70 11.73 -3.29
C LYS A 88 -9.31 11.07 -3.38
N SER A 89 -9.25 9.77 -3.65
CA SER A 89 -7.98 9.12 -3.98
C SER A 89 -7.49 9.56 -5.36
N LEU A 90 -6.20 9.43 -5.64
CA LEU A 90 -5.68 9.76 -6.97
C LEU A 90 -6.34 8.90 -8.05
N SER A 91 -6.63 7.62 -7.77
CA SER A 91 -7.35 6.77 -8.72
C SER A 91 -8.76 7.31 -9.02
N ARG A 92 -9.47 7.83 -8.03
CA ARG A 92 -10.79 8.44 -8.24
C ARG A 92 -10.69 9.76 -9.02
N ILE A 93 -9.66 10.57 -8.77
CA ILE A 93 -9.42 11.79 -9.55
C ILE A 93 -9.14 11.43 -11.01
N CYS A 94 -8.29 10.45 -11.27
CA CYS A 94 -8.00 9.98 -12.63
C CYS A 94 -9.25 9.39 -13.33
N CYS A 95 -10.16 8.76 -12.57
CA CYS A 95 -11.44 8.25 -13.09
C CYS A 95 -12.38 9.39 -13.49
N ASP A 96 -12.56 10.37 -12.57
CA ASP A 96 -13.48 11.49 -12.79
C ASP A 96 -12.97 12.44 -13.89
N GLU A 97 -11.65 12.64 -13.98
CA GLU A 97 -10.98 13.54 -14.89
C GLU A 97 -9.74 12.86 -15.53
N PRO A 98 -9.93 12.04 -16.58
CA PRO A 98 -8.83 11.27 -17.19
C PRO A 98 -7.68 12.12 -17.73
N ALA A 99 -7.93 13.38 -18.08
CA ALA A 99 -6.89 14.34 -18.50
C ALA A 99 -5.87 14.66 -17.39
N LEU A 100 -6.22 14.44 -16.13
CA LEU A 100 -5.32 14.66 -14.98
C LEU A 100 -4.41 13.47 -14.67
N THR A 101 -4.47 12.38 -15.45
CA THR A 101 -3.72 11.15 -15.16
C THR A 101 -2.21 11.40 -14.99
N GLU A 102 -1.61 12.16 -15.90
CA GLU A 102 -0.17 12.48 -15.85
C GLU A 102 0.15 13.37 -14.63
N ALA A 103 -0.63 14.41 -14.40
CA ALA A 103 -0.44 15.29 -13.23
C ALA A 103 -0.58 14.51 -11.91
N MET A 104 -1.51 13.55 -11.82
CA MET A 104 -1.65 12.71 -10.61
C MET A 104 -0.50 11.71 -10.45
N ALA A 105 0.14 11.30 -11.54
CA ALA A 105 1.36 10.50 -11.48
C ALA A 105 2.56 11.30 -10.94
N GLU A 106 2.69 12.57 -11.35
CA GLU A 106 3.68 13.49 -10.79
C GLU A 106 3.45 13.75 -9.31
N VAL A 107 2.19 13.95 -8.90
CA VAL A 107 1.80 14.08 -7.48
C VAL A 107 2.21 12.83 -6.69
N LEU A 108 1.90 11.62 -7.19
CA LEU A 108 2.30 10.39 -6.52
C LEU A 108 3.82 10.29 -6.41
N CYS A 109 4.55 10.68 -7.46
CA CYS A 109 6.00 10.72 -7.46
C CYS A 109 6.56 11.67 -6.40
N GLU A 110 6.04 12.91 -6.32
CA GLU A 110 6.47 13.92 -5.34
C GLU A 110 6.27 13.42 -3.91
N HIS A 111 5.06 12.92 -3.61
CA HIS A 111 4.75 12.40 -2.28
C HIS A 111 5.51 11.10 -1.97
N GLY A 112 5.77 10.26 -2.98
CA GLY A 112 6.63 9.09 -2.87
C GLY A 112 8.07 9.48 -2.52
N LYS A 113 8.65 10.45 -3.23
CA LYS A 113 10.00 10.95 -2.92
C LYS A 113 10.11 11.49 -1.50
N LYS A 114 9.08 12.21 -1.00
CA LYS A 114 9.04 12.68 0.39
C LYS A 114 9.00 11.51 1.38
N LEU A 115 8.15 10.50 1.12
CA LEU A 115 8.08 9.28 1.91
C LEU A 115 9.44 8.57 1.96
N PHE A 116 10.06 8.35 0.80
CA PHE A 116 11.33 7.65 0.65
C PHE A 116 12.54 8.43 1.20
N SER A 117 12.40 9.72 1.48
CA SER A 117 13.44 10.53 2.14
C SER A 117 13.41 10.41 3.66
N ALA A 118 12.30 9.96 4.24
CA ALA A 118 12.16 9.79 5.68
C ALA A 118 12.91 8.55 6.18
N GLN A 119 13.59 8.70 7.33
CA GLN A 119 14.24 7.58 8.01
C GLN A 119 13.23 6.87 8.91
N CYS A 120 13.12 5.58 8.74
CA CYS A 120 12.17 4.75 9.45
C CYS A 120 12.73 4.30 10.81
N ASP A 121 11.86 4.20 11.82
CA ASP A 121 12.22 3.56 13.09
C ASP A 121 12.24 2.03 12.91
N THR A 122 13.44 1.47 12.78
CA THR A 122 13.67 0.04 12.55
C THR A 122 13.33 -0.85 13.75
N GLN A 123 13.08 -0.27 14.92
CA GLN A 123 12.63 -1.02 16.11
C GLN A 123 11.10 -1.23 16.09
N ILE A 124 10.38 -0.32 15.44
CA ILE A 124 8.91 -0.37 15.34
C ILE A 124 8.48 -1.06 14.05
N PHE A 125 9.12 -0.73 12.94
CA PHE A 125 8.70 -1.16 11.61
C PHE A 125 9.53 -2.31 11.05
N PRO A 126 8.93 -3.22 10.26
CA PRO A 126 9.63 -4.36 9.69
C PRO A 126 10.47 -4.00 8.46
N SER A 127 11.60 -4.70 8.29
CA SER A 127 12.38 -4.68 7.05
C SER A 127 11.66 -5.42 5.92
N ARG A 128 11.49 -4.76 4.78
CA ARG A 128 10.97 -5.38 3.55
C ARG A 128 11.87 -6.49 3.02
N LYS A 129 13.19 -6.28 3.09
CA LYS A 129 14.16 -7.30 2.70
C LYS A 129 14.06 -8.54 3.60
N ALA A 130 13.89 -8.36 4.91
CA ALA A 130 13.71 -9.48 5.83
C ALA A 130 12.38 -10.22 5.58
N GLN A 131 11.28 -9.50 5.32
CA GLN A 131 9.99 -10.09 4.96
C GLN A 131 10.10 -10.90 3.65
N LEU A 132 10.74 -10.34 2.61
CA LEU A 132 10.99 -11.02 1.35
C LEU A 132 11.82 -12.30 1.54
N THR A 133 12.86 -12.24 2.36
CA THR A 133 13.70 -13.40 2.66
C THR A 133 12.88 -14.53 3.28
N ARG A 134 12.04 -14.22 4.28
CA ARG A 134 11.12 -15.20 4.88
C ARG A 134 10.12 -15.76 3.87
N ALA A 135 9.54 -14.90 3.01
CA ALA A 135 8.62 -15.33 1.97
C ALA A 135 9.29 -16.29 0.98
N LEU A 136 10.50 -15.98 0.52
CA LEU A 136 11.29 -16.84 -0.38
C LEU A 136 11.67 -18.19 0.24
N GLU A 137 11.81 -18.28 1.57
CA GLU A 137 12.01 -19.56 2.26
C GLU A 137 10.73 -20.40 2.31
N LYS A 138 9.57 -19.77 2.46
CA LYS A 138 8.26 -20.43 2.62
C LYS A 138 7.63 -20.83 1.28
N VAL A 139 7.79 -20.03 0.22
CA VAL A 139 7.11 -20.23 -1.07
C VAL A 139 7.50 -21.55 -1.72
N ARG A 140 6.49 -22.34 -2.14
CA ARG A 140 6.67 -23.67 -2.76
C ARG A 140 5.99 -23.80 -4.13
N PHE A 141 5.20 -22.80 -4.54
CA PHE A 141 4.46 -22.83 -5.81
C PHE A 141 5.26 -22.39 -7.03
N ILE A 142 6.51 -21.92 -6.83
CA ILE A 142 7.46 -21.61 -7.91
C ILE A 142 8.56 -22.66 -7.98
N SER A 143 9.15 -22.83 -9.18
CA SER A 143 10.24 -23.80 -9.39
C SER A 143 11.46 -23.49 -8.53
N LYS A 144 12.26 -24.53 -8.22
CA LYS A 144 13.53 -24.36 -7.49
C LYS A 144 14.49 -23.40 -8.23
N LYS A 145 14.50 -23.46 -9.59
CA LYS A 145 15.30 -22.57 -10.44
C LYS A 145 14.88 -21.12 -10.25
N ASN A 146 13.59 -20.82 -10.40
CA ASN A 146 13.05 -19.45 -10.26
C ASN A 146 13.32 -18.90 -8.85
N ARG A 147 13.07 -19.71 -7.82
CA ARG A 147 13.34 -19.30 -6.43
C ARG A 147 14.83 -19.00 -6.18
N ARG A 148 15.74 -19.75 -6.80
CA ARG A 148 17.19 -19.47 -6.71
C ARG A 148 17.52 -18.11 -7.33
N ILE A 149 17.03 -17.84 -8.55
CA ILE A 149 17.24 -16.56 -9.23
C ILE A 149 16.75 -15.39 -8.35
N LEU A 150 15.54 -15.49 -7.79
CA LEU A 150 14.99 -14.43 -6.94
C LEU A 150 15.79 -14.26 -5.64
N LYS A 151 16.27 -15.36 -5.04
CA LYS A 151 17.14 -15.30 -3.85
C LYS A 151 18.49 -14.65 -4.14
N GLU A 152 19.09 -14.96 -5.29
CA GLU A 152 20.34 -14.34 -5.73
C GLU A 152 20.16 -12.82 -5.89
N PHE A 153 19.11 -12.38 -6.56
CA PHE A 153 18.80 -10.94 -6.68
C PHE A 153 18.46 -10.30 -5.35
N ALA A 154 17.64 -10.94 -4.51
CA ALA A 154 17.27 -10.39 -3.18
C ALA A 154 18.50 -10.13 -2.28
N ARG A 155 19.58 -10.90 -2.44
CA ARG A 155 20.84 -10.68 -1.70
C ARG A 155 21.56 -9.41 -2.13
N THR A 156 21.40 -8.97 -3.39
CA THR A 156 22.03 -7.74 -3.90
C THR A 156 21.30 -6.46 -3.47
N ILE A 157 20.04 -6.59 -3.01
CA ILE A 157 19.28 -5.43 -2.53
C ILE A 157 19.90 -4.92 -1.24
N GLU A 158 20.16 -3.61 -1.20
CA GLU A 158 20.63 -2.95 0.01
C GLU A 158 19.53 -2.91 1.09
N ASP A 159 19.92 -3.08 2.35
CA ASP A 159 18.98 -3.00 3.48
C ASP A 159 18.88 -1.54 3.97
N LYS A 160 18.24 -0.70 3.17
CA LYS A 160 18.03 0.71 3.49
C LYS A 160 17.03 0.87 4.63
N THR A 161 17.21 1.92 5.42
CA THR A 161 16.32 2.28 6.54
C THR A 161 15.28 3.34 6.15
N THR A 162 15.13 3.62 4.86
CA THR A 162 14.14 4.56 4.34
C THR A 162 12.73 4.00 4.44
N CYS A 163 11.77 4.88 4.71
CA CYS A 163 10.37 4.48 4.79
C CYS A 163 9.85 3.98 3.45
N VAL A 164 9.04 2.93 3.50
CA VAL A 164 8.25 2.42 2.37
C VAL A 164 6.82 2.13 2.83
N HIS A 165 5.85 2.43 1.97
CA HIS A 165 4.43 2.25 2.26
C HIS A 165 4.04 0.77 2.34
N GLY A 166 4.57 -0.03 1.43
CA GLY A 166 4.29 -1.45 1.29
C GLY A 166 3.02 -1.81 0.54
N ASP A 167 2.20 -0.82 0.23
CA ASP A 167 1.05 -0.89 -0.68
C ASP A 167 0.96 0.44 -1.46
N PHE A 168 2.05 0.82 -2.10
CA PHE A 168 2.24 2.09 -2.78
C PHE A 168 1.47 2.13 -4.10
N GLN A 169 0.31 2.81 -4.09
CA GLN A 169 -0.59 2.86 -5.24
C GLN A 169 -1.57 4.04 -5.16
N THR A 170 -2.24 4.34 -6.27
CA THR A 170 -3.09 5.53 -6.43
C THR A 170 -4.32 5.58 -5.52
N GLY A 171 -4.76 4.46 -4.97
CA GLY A 171 -5.87 4.39 -4.03
C GLY A 171 -5.49 4.78 -2.59
N ASN A 172 -4.20 4.63 -2.24
CA ASN A 172 -3.68 4.81 -0.88
C ASN A 172 -3.11 6.20 -0.61
N ILE A 173 -3.25 7.13 -1.54
CA ILE A 173 -3.04 8.56 -1.31
C ILE A 173 -4.33 9.31 -1.64
N ILE A 174 -4.81 10.11 -0.70
CA ILE A 174 -6.05 10.88 -0.81
C ILE A 174 -5.76 12.36 -0.77
N ARG A 175 -6.47 13.14 -1.62
CA ARG A 175 -6.45 14.60 -1.63
C ARG A 175 -7.67 15.15 -0.90
N SER A 176 -7.46 16.18 -0.09
CA SER A 176 -8.50 17.02 0.52
C SER A 176 -8.07 18.47 0.44
N GLY A 177 -8.75 19.27 -0.38
CA GLY A 177 -8.27 20.60 -0.75
C GLY A 177 -6.89 20.53 -1.40
N GLU A 178 -5.92 21.25 -0.82
CA GLU A 178 -4.52 21.26 -1.28
C GLU A 178 -3.64 20.23 -0.53
N SER A 179 -4.21 19.48 0.42
CA SER A 179 -3.45 18.53 1.25
C SER A 179 -3.60 17.11 0.73
N TYR A 180 -2.52 16.33 0.88
CA TYR A 180 -2.48 14.91 0.55
C TYR A 180 -2.11 14.09 1.77
N PHE A 181 -2.73 12.92 1.92
CA PHE A 181 -2.54 12.02 3.06
C PHE A 181 -2.37 10.59 2.58
N TRP A 182 -1.40 9.87 3.15
CA TRP A 182 -1.27 8.43 3.00
C TRP A 182 -2.27 7.71 3.90
N ILE A 183 -2.88 6.68 3.40
CA ILE A 183 -3.83 5.81 4.12
C ILE A 183 -3.46 4.34 3.90
N ASP A 184 -4.03 3.45 4.70
CA ASP A 184 -3.81 2.00 4.60
C ASP A 184 -2.34 1.59 4.90
N LEU A 185 -1.92 1.89 6.13
CA LEU A 185 -0.54 1.76 6.60
C LEU A 185 -0.20 0.38 7.17
N ASP A 186 -1.06 -0.61 7.01
CA ASP A 186 -0.91 -1.96 7.58
C ASP A 186 0.36 -2.69 7.13
N ARG A 187 0.91 -2.27 5.99
CA ARG A 187 2.15 -2.80 5.42
C ARG A 187 3.32 -1.83 5.50
N PHE A 188 3.20 -0.75 6.25
CA PHE A 188 4.29 0.21 6.38
C PHE A 188 5.55 -0.43 6.95
N GLY A 189 6.71 -0.04 6.43
CA GLY A 189 7.98 -0.62 6.82
C GLY A 189 9.17 0.19 6.32
N TYR A 190 10.33 -0.45 6.28
CA TYR A 190 11.53 0.14 5.72
C TYR A 190 12.21 -0.76 4.70
N GLY A 191 12.95 -0.14 3.78
CA GLY A 191 13.70 -0.84 2.75
C GLY A 191 14.05 0.04 1.56
N ASP A 192 14.49 -0.58 0.48
CA ASP A 192 14.70 0.11 -0.78
C ASP A 192 13.37 0.60 -1.35
N PRO A 193 13.26 1.89 -1.75
CA PRO A 193 12.06 2.43 -2.40
C PRO A 193 11.56 1.62 -3.59
N MET A 194 12.44 0.87 -4.22
CA MET A 194 12.07 0.00 -5.34
C MET A 194 11.07 -1.10 -4.97
N PHE A 195 10.88 -1.44 -3.69
CA PHE A 195 9.79 -2.33 -3.26
C PHE A 195 8.42 -1.72 -3.56
N ASP A 196 8.24 -0.45 -3.25
CA ASP A 196 7.01 0.29 -3.50
C ASP A 196 6.83 0.60 -5.00
N ILE A 197 7.91 1.02 -5.66
CA ILE A 197 7.92 1.32 -7.10
C ILE A 197 7.62 0.06 -7.91
N GLY A 198 8.18 -1.09 -7.53
CA GLY A 198 7.88 -2.38 -8.15
C GLY A 198 6.43 -2.80 -7.97
N HIS A 199 5.82 -2.48 -6.83
CA HIS A 199 4.38 -2.68 -6.60
C HIS A 199 3.54 -1.85 -7.56
N LEU A 200 3.85 -0.55 -7.71
CA LEU A 200 3.17 0.32 -8.68
C LEU A 200 3.35 -0.18 -10.11
N PHE A 201 4.57 -0.60 -10.49
CA PHE A 201 4.84 -1.20 -11.81
C PHE A 201 4.01 -2.46 -12.05
N LEU A 202 3.88 -3.33 -11.05
CA LEU A 202 3.08 -4.55 -11.13
C LEU A 202 1.62 -4.22 -11.47
N ILE A 203 1.04 -3.23 -10.80
CA ILE A 203 -0.34 -2.79 -11.04
C ILE A 203 -0.47 -2.19 -12.44
N CYS A 204 0.38 -1.22 -12.77
CA CYS A 204 0.21 -0.38 -13.96
C CYS A 204 0.66 -1.05 -15.27
N ASN A 205 1.50 -2.10 -15.20
CA ASN A 205 2.03 -2.74 -16.41
C ASN A 205 1.70 -4.24 -16.49
N VAL A 206 1.88 -4.98 -15.40
CA VAL A 206 1.70 -6.45 -15.44
C VAL A 206 0.23 -6.83 -15.29
N TYR A 207 -0.46 -6.20 -14.36
CA TYR A 207 -1.87 -6.47 -14.06
C TYR A 207 -2.85 -5.51 -14.74
N ALA A 208 -2.35 -4.48 -15.43
CA ALA A 208 -3.19 -3.51 -16.14
C ALA A 208 -4.22 -4.13 -17.12
N PRO A 209 -3.93 -5.25 -17.84
CA PRO A 209 -4.94 -5.88 -18.69
C PRO A 209 -6.09 -6.57 -17.93
N MET A 210 -5.94 -6.77 -16.62
CA MET A 210 -6.92 -7.49 -15.81
C MET A 210 -8.11 -6.60 -15.46
N LYS A 211 -9.31 -7.03 -15.84
CA LYS A 211 -10.55 -6.30 -15.56
C LYS A 211 -10.73 -6.00 -14.08
N GLN A 212 -10.38 -6.93 -13.19
CA GLN A 212 -10.46 -6.73 -11.73
C GLN A 212 -9.57 -5.56 -11.26
N VAL A 213 -8.37 -5.41 -11.82
CA VAL A 213 -7.46 -4.31 -11.49
C VAL A 213 -8.02 -2.99 -12.00
N GLN A 214 -8.53 -2.97 -13.24
CA GLN A 214 -9.18 -1.79 -13.80
C GLN A 214 -10.39 -1.36 -12.96
N ASP A 215 -11.18 -2.29 -12.45
CA ASP A 215 -12.33 -2.00 -11.60
C ASP A 215 -11.93 -1.46 -10.23
N ILE A 216 -10.88 -2.02 -9.61
CA ILE A 216 -10.35 -1.55 -8.31
C ILE A 216 -9.81 -0.13 -8.42
N PHE A 217 -9.03 0.16 -9.45
CA PHE A 217 -8.40 1.47 -9.64
C PHE A 217 -9.27 2.46 -10.40
N HIS A 218 -10.40 2.01 -10.95
CA HIS A 218 -11.29 2.79 -11.81
C HIS A 218 -10.59 3.41 -13.03
N MET A 219 -9.56 2.75 -13.53
CA MET A 219 -8.75 3.17 -14.68
C MET A 219 -8.64 2.02 -15.68
N GLY A 220 -8.79 2.32 -16.98
CA GLY A 220 -8.56 1.35 -18.04
C GLY A 220 -7.07 1.02 -18.23
N GLU A 221 -6.77 -0.04 -18.97
CA GLU A 221 -5.38 -0.49 -19.21
C GLU A 221 -4.49 0.62 -19.76
N ALA A 222 -4.94 1.34 -20.79
CA ALA A 222 -4.17 2.41 -21.40
C ALA A 222 -3.86 3.53 -20.41
N GLN A 223 -4.82 3.86 -19.56
CA GLN A 223 -4.67 4.90 -18.54
C GLN A 223 -3.70 4.46 -17.43
N LEU A 224 -3.76 3.21 -16.96
CA LEU A 224 -2.79 2.66 -16.00
C LEU A 224 -1.36 2.70 -16.56
N ARG A 225 -1.18 2.33 -17.84
CA ARG A 225 0.13 2.39 -18.51
C ARG A 225 0.63 3.83 -18.66
N SER A 226 -0.25 4.77 -19.06
CA SER A 226 0.09 6.20 -19.14
C SER A 226 0.50 6.75 -17.77
N PHE A 227 -0.23 6.37 -16.71
CA PHE A 227 0.13 6.74 -15.33
C PHE A 227 1.55 6.29 -14.97
N TRP A 228 1.91 5.04 -15.29
CA TRP A 228 3.27 4.54 -15.06
C TRP A 228 4.32 5.33 -15.82
N VAL A 229 4.11 5.59 -17.11
CA VAL A 229 5.07 6.33 -17.94
C VAL A 229 5.32 7.72 -17.37
N ALA A 230 4.27 8.45 -16.99
CA ALA A 230 4.39 9.76 -16.37
C ALA A 230 5.09 9.68 -15.01
N PHE A 231 4.77 8.69 -14.17
CA PHE A 231 5.44 8.46 -12.89
C PHE A 231 6.94 8.18 -13.08
N ALA A 232 7.30 7.29 -14.01
CA ALA A 232 8.69 6.91 -14.26
C ALA A 232 9.52 8.12 -14.72
N ARG A 233 9.00 8.93 -15.66
CA ARG A 233 9.64 10.18 -16.10
C ARG A 233 9.81 11.18 -14.96
N ALA A 234 8.76 11.41 -14.16
CA ALA A 234 8.82 12.31 -13.00
C ALA A 234 9.80 11.82 -11.93
N TYR A 235 9.94 10.50 -11.78
CA TYR A 235 10.84 9.92 -10.79
C TYR A 235 12.30 9.99 -11.20
N THR A 236 12.60 9.61 -12.43
CA THR A 236 13.97 9.57 -12.98
C THR A 236 14.46 10.94 -13.50
N GLY A 237 13.54 11.78 -13.98
CA GLY A 237 13.87 12.99 -14.74
C GLY A 237 14.30 12.71 -16.18
N GLU A 238 14.12 11.49 -16.69
CA GLU A 238 14.56 11.03 -17.99
C GLU A 238 13.38 10.69 -18.91
N GLU A 239 13.55 10.94 -20.21
CA GLU A 239 12.56 10.54 -21.21
C GLU A 239 12.62 9.04 -21.51
N ASP A 240 13.83 8.45 -21.55
CA ASP A 240 14.02 7.01 -21.70
C ASP A 240 14.14 6.35 -20.33
N CYS A 241 13.05 5.76 -19.88
CA CYS A 241 12.96 5.05 -18.61
C CYS A 241 13.22 3.54 -18.74
N SER A 242 13.75 3.03 -19.84
CA SER A 242 13.89 1.59 -20.11
C SER A 242 14.71 0.84 -19.03
N ALA A 243 15.80 1.43 -18.54
CA ALA A 243 16.58 0.86 -17.45
C ALA A 243 15.83 0.84 -16.13
N PHE A 244 15.07 1.90 -15.84
CA PHE A 244 14.21 1.99 -14.67
C PHE A 244 13.06 0.98 -14.71
N ASP A 245 12.40 0.84 -15.86
CA ASP A 245 11.36 -0.15 -16.13
C ASP A 245 11.88 -1.57 -15.91
N HIS A 246 13.12 -1.84 -16.39
CA HIS A 246 13.74 -3.15 -16.20
C HIS A 246 13.96 -3.45 -14.71
N LEU A 247 14.45 -2.47 -13.93
CA LEU A 247 14.64 -2.62 -12.49
C LEU A 247 13.30 -2.75 -11.77
N ALA A 248 12.31 -1.89 -12.08
CA ALA A 248 10.97 -1.97 -11.51
C ALA A 248 10.30 -3.32 -11.79
N GLY A 249 10.50 -3.88 -12.98
CA GLY A 249 10.01 -5.22 -13.34
C GLY A 249 10.62 -6.34 -12.49
N LYS A 250 11.90 -6.23 -12.09
CA LYS A 250 12.50 -7.16 -11.14
C LYS A 250 11.81 -7.09 -9.77
N PHE A 251 11.61 -5.88 -9.25
CA PHE A 251 10.94 -5.70 -7.96
C PHE A 251 9.45 -6.07 -8.01
N ALA A 252 8.76 -5.86 -9.14
CA ALA A 252 7.40 -6.35 -9.34
C ALA A 252 7.30 -7.88 -9.21
N CYS A 253 8.30 -8.60 -9.70
CA CYS A 253 8.39 -10.05 -9.50
C CYS A 253 8.56 -10.42 -8.02
N LEU A 254 9.37 -9.67 -7.27
CA LEU A 254 9.55 -9.87 -5.83
C LEU A 254 8.29 -9.53 -5.04
N ASP A 255 7.52 -8.51 -5.46
CA ASP A 255 6.27 -8.12 -4.80
C ASP A 255 5.24 -9.26 -4.82
N ILE A 256 5.13 -10.01 -5.92
CA ILE A 256 4.25 -11.18 -5.99
C ILE A 256 4.63 -12.23 -4.93
N VAL A 257 5.94 -12.42 -4.68
CA VAL A 257 6.42 -13.34 -3.63
C VAL A 257 6.17 -12.76 -2.24
N LEU A 258 6.41 -11.46 -2.07
CA LEU A 258 6.26 -10.77 -0.78
C LEU A 258 4.82 -10.82 -0.27
N ARG A 259 3.83 -10.82 -1.16
CA ARG A 259 2.40 -11.01 -0.78
C ARG A 259 2.16 -12.28 0.01
N TYR A 260 2.98 -13.32 -0.18
CA TYR A 260 2.88 -14.58 0.56
C TYR A 260 3.19 -14.42 2.06
N GLU A 261 3.84 -13.36 2.47
CA GLU A 261 4.08 -13.04 3.89
C GLU A 261 2.78 -12.56 4.59
N PHE A 262 1.89 -11.91 3.83
CA PHE A 262 0.69 -11.27 4.36
C PHE A 262 -0.59 -12.11 4.19
N GLN A 263 -0.61 -13.00 3.20
CA GLN A 263 -1.80 -13.81 2.91
C GLN A 263 -1.42 -15.23 2.48
N LYS A 264 -2.30 -16.19 2.75
CA LYS A 264 -2.18 -17.57 2.25
C LYS A 264 -2.98 -17.69 0.96
N PRO A 265 -2.34 -17.69 -0.22
CA PRO A 265 -3.06 -17.76 -1.48
C PRO A 265 -3.73 -19.13 -1.67
N SER A 266 -4.90 -19.12 -2.29
CA SER A 266 -5.60 -20.30 -2.80
C SER A 266 -4.79 -21.05 -3.86
N LEU A 267 -5.22 -22.24 -4.26
CA LEU A 267 -4.54 -22.98 -5.33
C LEU A 267 -4.55 -22.22 -6.66
N ALA A 268 -5.68 -21.59 -7.02
CA ALA A 268 -5.81 -20.79 -8.23
C ALA A 268 -4.85 -19.58 -8.22
N GLU A 269 -4.77 -18.87 -7.10
CA GLU A 269 -3.83 -17.75 -6.94
C GLU A 269 -2.36 -18.22 -7.00
N LYS A 270 -2.02 -19.38 -6.45
CA LYS A 270 -0.67 -19.95 -6.57
C LYS A 270 -0.28 -20.23 -8.02
N LEU A 271 -1.19 -20.80 -8.82
CA LEU A 271 -0.95 -21.03 -10.25
C LEU A 271 -0.79 -19.70 -11.00
N PHE A 272 -1.66 -18.75 -10.75
CA PHE A 272 -1.60 -17.41 -11.30
C PHE A 272 -0.27 -16.71 -10.96
N PHE A 273 0.15 -16.71 -9.69
CA PHE A 273 1.42 -16.13 -9.26
C PHE A 273 2.63 -16.85 -9.88
N ALA A 274 2.61 -18.18 -9.93
CA ALA A 274 3.69 -18.95 -10.56
C ALA A 274 3.86 -18.62 -12.05
N PHE A 275 2.75 -18.44 -12.77
CA PHE A 275 2.75 -18.02 -14.19
C PHE A 275 3.41 -16.64 -14.33
N HIS A 276 2.92 -15.63 -13.59
CA HIS A 276 3.45 -14.27 -13.69
C HIS A 276 4.92 -14.19 -13.26
N ILE A 277 5.30 -14.85 -12.16
CA ILE A 277 6.70 -14.91 -11.72
C ILE A 277 7.59 -15.51 -12.81
N SER A 278 7.17 -16.61 -13.44
CA SER A 278 7.95 -17.24 -14.52
C SER A 278 8.11 -16.34 -15.73
N HIS A 279 7.06 -15.62 -16.10
CA HIS A 279 7.09 -14.64 -17.20
C HIS A 279 8.00 -13.46 -16.88
N LEU A 280 7.87 -12.88 -15.69
CA LEU A 280 8.70 -11.74 -15.26
C LEU A 280 10.19 -12.13 -15.11
N ILE A 281 10.49 -13.34 -14.61
CA ILE A 281 11.86 -13.82 -14.56
C ILE A 281 12.45 -13.93 -15.96
N LYS A 282 11.72 -14.51 -16.91
CA LYS A 282 12.19 -14.60 -18.29
C LYS A 282 12.47 -13.22 -18.89
N ARG A 283 11.63 -12.24 -18.61
CA ARG A 283 11.72 -10.90 -19.19
C ARG A 283 12.80 -10.03 -18.52
N TYR A 284 12.92 -10.06 -17.20
CA TYR A 284 13.70 -9.07 -16.45
C TYR A 284 14.97 -9.63 -15.77
N TYR A 285 15.14 -10.95 -15.72
CA TYR A 285 16.32 -11.55 -15.08
C TYR A 285 17.18 -12.37 -16.03
N LEU A 286 16.62 -12.79 -17.18
CA LEU A 286 17.29 -13.67 -18.14
C LEU A 286 17.37 -13.07 -19.55
N GLY A 287 16.64 -11.94 -19.79
CA GLY A 287 16.59 -11.22 -21.07
C GLY A 287 17.73 -10.23 -21.25
#